data_09b795c654217b09b05bb183a47ffa42
#
_entry.id   09b795c654217b09b05bb183a47ffa42
#
_cell.length_a   1.000
_cell.length_b   1.000
_cell.length_c   1.000
_cell.angle_alpha   90.00
_cell.angle_beta   90.00
_cell.angle_gamma   90.00
#
_symmetry.space_group_name_H-M   'P 1'
#
loop_
_entity.id
_entity.type
_entity.pdbx_description
1 polymer ?
#
loop_
_entity_poly.entity_id
_entity_poly.type
_entity_poly.pdbx_seq_one_letter_code
_entity_poly.pdbx_strand_id
1 'polypeptide(L)'
;MSAAKCETGWGDSLSTEAVPEWTDYPTPLALRAIDPPPPGEHKRKESSPTMSSKLAISYQHVTKRFGSLAAVDNVSLDIAAGEFVAIVGGSGSGKTTLLRLANRLIEADSGTITVEGEDVRNVDPVALRRRVGYVFQSGGLFPHLSVADNIGITPKLLGEPAAAVAGRVDELLELVQLDRASHRDRLPEALSGGERQRVGVARALAARPRIVLMDEPFGALDPLTRDALGDDYRALHRKLGLTTVMITHDMTEAILLADRIAVMRGGRLLAQGTAAELSSSSDDYVLELLRTPRRQVERLNALLPMGGAA
;
A
#
# COMPACT_ATOMS: atom_id res chain seq x y z
N MET A 1 6.63 -51.96 -24.69
CA MET A 1 5.62 -51.03 -25.21
C MET A 1 5.87 -49.67 -24.65
N SER A 2 6.27 -48.84 -25.49
CA SER A 2 6.67 -47.48 -25.60
C SER A 2 6.16 -46.49 -24.51
N ALA A 3 7.10 -45.88 -23.79
CA ALA A 3 6.86 -44.67 -22.97
C ALA A 3 7.15 -43.45 -23.85
N ALA A 4 6.14 -42.66 -24.13
CA ALA A 4 6.25 -41.40 -24.84
C ALA A 4 6.88 -40.33 -23.94
N LYS A 5 8.03 -39.81 -24.33
CA LYS A 5 8.65 -38.60 -23.78
C LYS A 5 7.85 -37.38 -24.21
N CYS A 6 7.35 -36.60 -23.26
CA CYS A 6 6.80 -35.28 -23.48
C CYS A 6 7.92 -34.26 -23.25
N GLU A 7 8.56 -33.78 -24.30
CA GLU A 7 9.50 -32.65 -24.26
C GLU A 7 8.70 -31.35 -24.29
N THR A 8 8.60 -30.66 -23.13
CA THR A 8 8.11 -29.29 -23.06
C THR A 8 9.30 -28.34 -23.13
N GLY A 9 9.52 -27.80 -24.33
CA GLY A 9 10.44 -26.68 -24.54
C GLY A 9 9.84 -25.39 -23.95
N TRP A 10 10.47 -24.86 -22.91
CA TRP A 10 10.28 -23.48 -22.45
C TRP A 10 11.51 -22.71 -22.92
N GLY A 11 11.34 -21.95 -23.99
CA GLY A 11 12.37 -21.08 -24.53
C GLY A 11 12.62 -19.87 -23.63
N ASP A 12 13.88 -19.63 -23.35
CA ASP A 12 14.44 -18.45 -22.70
C ASP A 12 14.12 -17.18 -23.49
N SER A 13 13.38 -16.25 -22.88
CA SER A 13 13.50 -14.81 -23.15
C SER A 13 12.96 -14.01 -21.98
N LEU A 14 13.69 -14.03 -20.85
CA LEU A 14 13.51 -13.03 -19.80
C LEU A 14 14.54 -11.94 -20.04
N SER A 15 14.09 -10.77 -20.52
CA SER A 15 14.90 -9.56 -20.52
C SER A 15 15.24 -9.22 -19.08
N THR A 16 16.52 -9.37 -18.72
CA THR A 16 17.12 -8.94 -17.46
C THR A 16 17.21 -7.41 -17.44
N GLU A 17 16.12 -6.71 -17.16
CA GLU A 17 16.25 -5.36 -16.62
C GLU A 17 16.70 -5.47 -15.17
N ALA A 18 17.82 -4.85 -14.85
CA ALA A 18 18.46 -4.91 -13.55
C ALA A 18 17.52 -4.42 -12.44
N VAL A 19 17.16 -5.32 -11.54
CA VAL A 19 16.51 -4.98 -10.28
C VAL A 19 17.54 -4.18 -9.45
N PRO A 20 17.21 -2.98 -8.92
CA PRO A 20 18.15 -2.22 -8.10
C PRO A 20 18.65 -3.06 -6.93
N GLU A 21 19.97 -3.16 -6.77
CA GLU A 21 20.54 -3.82 -5.59
C GLU A 21 20.27 -2.99 -4.34
N TRP A 22 19.76 -3.63 -3.30
CA TRP A 22 19.49 -3.00 -2.00
C TRP A 22 20.75 -2.70 -1.19
N THR A 23 21.93 -2.99 -1.72
CA THR A 23 23.22 -2.66 -1.10
C THR A 23 23.41 -1.16 -0.86
N ASP A 24 22.66 -0.30 -1.58
CA ASP A 24 22.70 1.16 -1.42
C ASP A 24 21.75 1.69 -0.34
N TYR A 25 20.97 0.81 0.32
CA TYR A 25 20.04 1.19 1.38
C TYR A 25 20.62 0.87 2.76
N PRO A 26 20.68 1.84 3.69
CA PRO A 26 21.17 1.62 5.04
C PRO A 26 20.30 0.64 5.81
N THR A 27 20.90 -0.19 6.66
CA THR A 27 20.23 -1.19 7.48
C THR A 27 19.30 -0.58 8.54
N PRO A 28 18.26 -1.29 9.03
CA PRO A 28 17.27 -0.81 10.02
C PRO A 28 17.87 -0.26 11.32
N LEU A 29 19.06 -0.71 11.70
CA LEU A 29 19.80 -0.18 12.87
C LEU A 29 20.16 1.30 12.78
N ALA A 30 20.20 1.90 11.57
CA ALA A 30 20.45 3.32 11.36
C ALA A 30 19.24 4.22 11.65
N LEU A 31 18.05 3.66 11.85
CA LEU A 31 16.83 4.42 12.13
C LEU A 31 16.72 4.92 13.58
N ARG A 32 17.53 4.41 14.51
CA ARG A 32 17.47 4.79 15.93
C ARG A 32 18.25 6.05 16.32
N ALA A 33 18.97 6.67 15.38
CA ALA A 33 19.81 7.83 15.68
C ALA A 33 19.58 8.97 14.68
N ILE A 34 18.43 9.61 14.74
CA ILE A 34 18.24 10.92 14.14
C ILE A 34 17.58 11.80 15.23
N ASP A 35 18.40 12.64 15.88
CA ASP A 35 17.91 13.71 16.73
C ASP A 35 17.02 14.65 15.91
N PRO A 36 15.93 15.19 16.49
CA PRO A 36 15.08 16.17 15.80
C PRO A 36 15.91 17.43 15.50
N PRO A 37 15.74 18.04 14.32
CA PRO A 37 16.42 19.28 13.99
C PRO A 37 15.98 20.41 14.92
N PRO A 38 16.89 21.36 15.24
CA PRO A 38 16.57 22.49 16.11
C PRO A 38 15.49 23.40 15.49
N PRO A 39 14.65 24.07 16.31
CA PRO A 39 13.63 24.97 15.82
C PRO A 39 14.28 26.26 15.30
N GLY A 40 14.18 26.52 14.01
CA GLY A 40 14.70 27.75 13.41
C GLY A 40 14.43 27.91 11.92
N GLU A 41 13.59 28.92 11.62
CA GLU A 41 13.47 29.66 10.37
C GLU A 41 12.79 28.98 9.18
N HIS A 42 11.46 29.08 9.13
CA HIS A 42 10.67 28.99 7.90
C HIS A 42 11.00 30.15 6.94
N LYS A 43 11.92 29.96 6.02
CA LYS A 43 11.96 30.73 4.78
C LYS A 43 11.11 29.99 3.74
N ARG A 44 9.92 30.53 3.46
CA ARG A 44 9.11 30.18 2.31
C ARG A 44 9.98 30.38 1.05
N LYS A 45 10.27 29.30 0.34
CA LYS A 45 10.63 29.34 -1.07
C LYS A 45 9.45 28.79 -1.86
N GLU A 46 8.70 29.69 -2.44
CA GLU A 46 7.87 29.39 -3.59
C GLU A 46 8.81 28.93 -4.70
N SER A 47 8.68 27.69 -5.12
CA SER A 47 9.14 27.22 -6.41
C SER A 47 8.27 26.04 -6.81
N SER A 48 7.28 26.30 -7.66
CA SER A 48 6.61 25.27 -8.45
C SER A 48 7.67 24.58 -9.30
N PRO A 49 7.93 23.28 -9.16
CA PRO A 49 8.65 22.55 -10.17
C PRO A 49 7.62 21.92 -11.10
N THR A 50 7.51 22.48 -12.31
CA THR A 50 6.98 21.78 -13.47
C THR A 50 7.98 20.67 -13.85
N MET A 51 8.08 19.63 -13.04
CA MET A 51 8.67 18.37 -13.43
C MET A 51 7.52 17.48 -13.86
N SER A 52 7.56 17.03 -15.12
CA SER A 52 6.75 15.91 -15.62
C SER A 52 7.06 14.70 -14.73
N SER A 53 6.37 14.58 -13.60
CA SER A 53 6.53 13.47 -12.69
C SER A 53 6.04 12.22 -13.42
N LYS A 54 6.93 11.22 -13.54
CA LYS A 54 6.58 9.94 -14.16
C LYS A 54 5.41 9.34 -13.38
N LEU A 55 4.30 9.04 -14.06
CA LEU A 55 3.15 8.41 -13.45
C LEU A 55 3.48 6.96 -13.12
N ALA A 56 3.21 6.56 -11.89
CA ALA A 56 3.33 5.16 -11.47
C ALA A 56 2.06 4.38 -11.81
N ILE A 57 0.89 4.98 -11.57
CA ILE A 57 -0.41 4.40 -11.93
C ILE A 57 -1.26 5.51 -12.54
N SER A 58 -1.97 5.21 -13.63
CA SER A 58 -2.98 6.11 -14.19
C SER A 58 -4.24 5.34 -14.51
N TYR A 59 -5.37 5.86 -14.06
CA TYR A 59 -6.71 5.44 -14.43
C TYR A 59 -7.32 6.51 -15.32
N GLN A 60 -7.79 6.13 -16.51
CA GLN A 60 -8.39 7.06 -17.47
C GLN A 60 -9.80 6.60 -17.84
N HIS A 61 -10.82 7.31 -17.36
CA HIS A 61 -12.23 7.04 -17.62
C HIS A 61 -12.65 5.58 -17.35
N VAL A 62 -12.11 5.01 -16.26
CA VAL A 62 -12.26 3.60 -15.93
C VAL A 62 -13.64 3.32 -15.39
N THR A 63 -14.29 2.30 -15.95
CA THR A 63 -15.60 1.80 -15.50
C THR A 63 -15.53 0.30 -15.25
N LYS A 64 -16.16 -0.14 -14.15
CA LYS A 64 -16.38 -1.53 -13.81
C LYS A 64 -17.79 -1.76 -13.30
N ARG A 65 -18.50 -2.70 -13.92
CA ARG A 65 -19.88 -3.09 -13.55
C ARG A 65 -19.92 -4.53 -13.05
N PHE A 66 -20.80 -4.77 -12.12
CA PHE A 66 -21.23 -6.11 -11.70
C PHE A 66 -22.75 -6.18 -11.86
N GLY A 67 -23.20 -6.79 -12.95
CA GLY A 67 -24.61 -6.72 -13.38
C GLY A 67 -25.03 -5.26 -13.63
N SER A 68 -26.08 -4.80 -12.97
CA SER A 68 -26.57 -3.42 -13.09
C SER A 68 -25.78 -2.40 -12.24
N LEU A 69 -24.99 -2.86 -11.28
CA LEU A 69 -24.23 -1.97 -10.38
C LEU A 69 -22.92 -1.53 -11.03
N ALA A 70 -22.75 -0.22 -11.19
CA ALA A 70 -21.46 0.38 -11.54
C ALA A 70 -20.62 0.52 -10.24
N ALA A 71 -19.74 -0.43 -9.99
CA ALA A 71 -18.86 -0.40 -8.81
C ALA A 71 -17.75 0.64 -8.95
N VAL A 72 -17.30 0.91 -10.19
CA VAL A 72 -16.44 2.04 -10.58
C VAL A 72 -17.10 2.67 -11.81
N ASP A 73 -17.34 3.97 -11.79
CA ASP A 73 -18.09 4.70 -12.81
C ASP A 73 -17.30 5.91 -13.29
N ASN A 74 -16.66 5.77 -14.46
CA ASN A 74 -15.90 6.83 -15.14
C ASN A 74 -14.83 7.49 -14.26
N VAL A 75 -14.04 6.72 -13.55
CA VAL A 75 -12.99 7.23 -12.66
C VAL A 75 -11.72 7.55 -13.43
N SER A 76 -11.19 8.78 -13.22
CA SER A 76 -9.87 9.19 -13.68
C SER A 76 -9.03 9.63 -12.48
N LEU A 77 -7.87 9.00 -12.29
CA LEU A 77 -6.97 9.22 -11.16
C LEU A 77 -5.53 8.93 -11.59
N ASP A 78 -4.66 9.92 -11.48
CA ASP A 78 -3.24 9.78 -11.73
C ASP A 78 -2.47 9.73 -10.41
N ILE A 79 -1.50 8.84 -10.30
CA ILE A 79 -0.65 8.65 -9.11
C ILE A 79 0.80 8.76 -9.56
N ALA A 80 1.49 9.74 -9.01
CA ALA A 80 2.90 10.00 -9.34
C ALA A 80 3.82 8.94 -8.70
N ALA A 81 4.97 8.70 -9.33
CA ALA A 81 6.00 7.85 -8.73
C ALA A 81 6.51 8.47 -7.41
N GLY A 82 6.58 7.65 -6.37
CA GLY A 82 6.97 8.08 -5.02
C GLY A 82 5.86 8.73 -4.20
N GLU A 83 4.63 8.80 -4.73
CA GLU A 83 3.48 9.39 -4.04
C GLU A 83 2.77 8.37 -3.13
N PHE A 84 2.31 8.81 -1.97
CA PHE A 84 1.40 8.04 -1.11
C PHE A 84 -0.03 8.58 -1.26
N VAL A 85 -0.89 7.84 -1.91
CA VAL A 85 -2.31 8.21 -2.10
C VAL A 85 -3.20 7.34 -1.22
N ALA A 86 -4.06 7.96 -0.42
CA ALA A 86 -5.13 7.27 0.30
C ALA A 86 -6.46 7.42 -0.47
N ILE A 87 -7.15 6.31 -0.70
CA ILE A 87 -8.50 6.29 -1.27
C ILE A 87 -9.49 6.06 -0.14
N VAL A 88 -10.35 7.05 0.12
CA VAL A 88 -11.31 7.02 1.22
C VAL A 88 -12.75 7.08 0.73
N GLY A 89 -13.69 6.64 1.58
CA GLY A 89 -15.12 6.67 1.28
C GLY A 89 -15.89 5.58 2.03
N GLY A 90 -17.19 5.64 2.02
CA GLY A 90 -18.06 4.68 2.69
C GLY A 90 -17.92 3.25 2.15
N SER A 91 -18.47 2.27 2.86
CA SER A 91 -18.55 0.89 2.37
C SER A 91 -19.32 0.84 1.03
N GLY A 92 -18.88 0.00 0.11
CA GLY A 92 -19.50 -0.10 -1.23
C GLY A 92 -19.20 1.07 -2.17
N SER A 93 -18.33 2.04 -1.83
CA SER A 93 -18.01 3.16 -2.73
C SER A 93 -17.11 2.80 -3.92
N GLY A 94 -16.63 1.56 -4.05
CA GLY A 94 -15.86 1.09 -5.21
C GLY A 94 -14.35 1.05 -4.99
N LYS A 95 -13.81 1.43 -3.83
CA LYS A 95 -12.37 1.54 -3.52
C LYS A 95 -11.60 0.24 -3.79
N THR A 96 -12.03 -0.86 -3.16
CA THR A 96 -11.40 -2.18 -3.35
C THR A 96 -11.47 -2.64 -4.81
N THR A 97 -12.58 -2.33 -5.52
CA THR A 97 -12.70 -2.59 -6.96
C THR A 97 -11.66 -1.82 -7.74
N LEU A 98 -11.51 -0.50 -7.48
CA LEU A 98 -10.52 0.35 -8.16
C LEU A 98 -9.08 -0.16 -7.92
N LEU A 99 -8.75 -0.55 -6.69
CA LEU A 99 -7.43 -1.11 -6.35
C LEU A 99 -7.16 -2.42 -7.10
N ARG A 100 -8.14 -3.32 -7.15
CA ARG A 100 -8.03 -4.62 -7.83
C ARG A 100 -7.89 -4.52 -9.34
N LEU A 101 -8.40 -3.44 -9.93
CA LEU A 101 -8.24 -3.15 -11.35
C LEU A 101 -6.78 -2.83 -11.70
N ALA A 102 -6.04 -2.07 -10.86
CA ALA A 102 -4.63 -1.74 -11.10
C ALA A 102 -3.74 -2.99 -11.14
N ASN A 103 -4.04 -3.97 -10.29
CA ASN A 103 -3.28 -5.22 -10.22
C ASN A 103 -3.88 -6.34 -11.10
N ARG A 104 -4.84 -5.97 -11.97
CA ARG A 104 -5.54 -6.88 -12.87
C ARG A 104 -6.06 -8.15 -12.19
N LEU A 105 -6.46 -8.04 -10.90
CA LEU A 105 -7.22 -9.09 -10.20
C LEU A 105 -8.64 -9.18 -10.74
N ILE A 106 -9.16 -8.08 -11.27
CA ILE A 106 -10.38 -7.96 -12.06
C ILE A 106 -10.08 -7.09 -13.28
N GLU A 107 -10.88 -7.22 -14.35
CA GLU A 107 -10.71 -6.42 -15.56
C GLU A 107 -11.73 -5.29 -15.62
N ALA A 108 -11.32 -4.13 -16.16
CA ALA A 108 -12.19 -3.01 -16.43
C ALA A 108 -13.09 -3.32 -17.64
N ASP A 109 -14.33 -2.82 -17.61
CA ASP A 109 -15.24 -2.94 -18.74
C ASP A 109 -14.97 -1.84 -19.79
N SER A 110 -14.48 -0.66 -19.35
CA SER A 110 -14.02 0.42 -20.23
C SER A 110 -12.99 1.32 -19.55
N GLY A 111 -12.35 2.17 -20.33
CA GLY A 111 -11.26 3.02 -19.90
C GLY A 111 -9.90 2.34 -20.05
N THR A 112 -8.85 3.03 -19.59
CA THR A 112 -7.47 2.54 -19.67
C THR A 112 -6.81 2.64 -18.30
N ILE A 113 -6.04 1.63 -17.93
CA ILE A 113 -5.23 1.63 -16.71
C ILE A 113 -3.80 1.34 -17.11
N THR A 114 -2.89 2.23 -16.72
CA THR A 114 -1.45 2.01 -16.91
C THR A 114 -0.74 1.90 -15.56
N VAL A 115 0.23 0.99 -15.50
CA VAL A 115 1.14 0.81 -14.37
C VAL A 115 2.55 0.93 -14.91
N GLU A 116 3.34 1.87 -14.34
CA GLU A 116 4.69 2.22 -14.82
C GLU A 116 4.74 2.59 -16.33
N GLY A 117 3.63 3.12 -16.86
CA GLY A 117 3.49 3.52 -18.25
C GLY A 117 3.00 2.40 -19.20
N GLU A 118 2.86 1.16 -18.73
CA GLU A 118 2.35 0.05 -19.52
C GLU A 118 0.85 -0.17 -19.27
N ASP A 119 0.04 -0.32 -20.33
CA ASP A 119 -1.37 -0.71 -20.20
C ASP A 119 -1.46 -2.11 -19.60
N VAL A 120 -2.14 -2.24 -18.46
CA VAL A 120 -2.25 -3.51 -17.72
C VAL A 120 -2.83 -4.65 -18.57
N ARG A 121 -3.59 -4.35 -19.62
CA ARG A 121 -4.14 -5.36 -20.55
C ARG A 121 -3.08 -6.01 -21.41
N ASN A 122 -1.99 -5.29 -21.69
CA ASN A 122 -0.90 -5.73 -22.58
C ASN A 122 0.23 -6.44 -21.83
N VAL A 123 0.17 -6.48 -20.48
CA VAL A 123 1.18 -7.13 -19.63
C VAL A 123 0.67 -8.49 -19.17
N ASP A 124 1.56 -9.48 -19.07
CA ASP A 124 1.20 -10.75 -18.42
C ASP A 124 0.75 -10.51 -16.97
N PRO A 125 -0.45 -10.98 -16.58
CA PRO A 125 -0.98 -10.72 -15.23
C PRO A 125 -0.11 -11.25 -14.10
N VAL A 126 0.63 -12.33 -14.32
CA VAL A 126 1.54 -12.91 -13.30
C VAL A 126 2.76 -12.02 -13.15
N ALA A 127 3.35 -11.58 -14.27
CA ALA A 127 4.48 -10.64 -14.26
C ALA A 127 4.10 -9.32 -13.60
N LEU A 128 2.93 -8.74 -13.90
CA LEU A 128 2.42 -7.53 -13.26
C LEU A 128 2.30 -7.70 -11.74
N ARG A 129 1.65 -8.78 -11.28
CA ARG A 129 1.42 -9.04 -9.85
C ARG A 129 2.70 -9.33 -9.06
N ARG A 130 3.74 -9.84 -9.71
CA ARG A 130 5.05 -10.05 -9.07
C ARG A 130 5.82 -8.75 -8.85
N ARG A 131 5.56 -7.71 -9.67
CA ARG A 131 6.19 -6.37 -9.55
C ARG A 131 5.48 -5.45 -8.56
N VAL A 132 4.22 -5.75 -8.21
CA VAL A 132 3.37 -4.91 -7.35
C VAL A 132 3.14 -5.62 -6.02
N GLY A 133 3.49 -4.97 -4.91
CA GLY A 133 3.14 -5.45 -3.58
C GLY A 133 1.64 -5.31 -3.33
N TYR A 134 1.01 -6.33 -2.74
CA TYR A 134 -0.41 -6.27 -2.42
C TYR A 134 -0.69 -6.72 -1.00
N VAL A 135 -1.29 -5.85 -0.20
CA VAL A 135 -1.76 -6.13 1.17
C VAL A 135 -3.27 -6.32 1.13
N PHE A 136 -3.73 -7.52 1.50
CA PHE A 136 -5.15 -7.86 1.55
C PHE A 136 -5.77 -7.42 2.90
N GLN A 137 -7.04 -7.05 2.89
CA GLN A 137 -7.79 -6.58 4.05
C GLN A 137 -7.72 -7.53 5.28
N SER A 138 -7.65 -8.83 5.08
CA SER A 138 -7.57 -9.85 6.12
C SER A 138 -6.20 -10.54 6.22
N GLY A 139 -5.12 -9.87 5.73
CA GLY A 139 -3.78 -10.45 5.63
C GLY A 139 -3.63 -11.44 4.47
N GLY A 140 -4.65 -12.24 4.15
CA GLY A 140 -4.69 -13.17 3.02
C GLY A 140 -3.54 -14.17 3.01
N LEU A 141 -3.10 -14.65 4.18
CA LEU A 141 -1.98 -15.58 4.31
C LEU A 141 -2.37 -16.99 3.86
N PHE A 142 -1.40 -17.72 3.35
CA PHE A 142 -1.55 -19.14 3.05
C PHE A 142 -1.57 -19.92 4.36
N PRO A 143 -2.67 -20.59 4.72
CA PRO A 143 -2.83 -21.18 6.06
C PRO A 143 -1.89 -22.35 6.35
N HIS A 144 -1.40 -23.02 5.31
CA HIS A 144 -0.50 -24.18 5.39
C HIS A 144 0.98 -23.81 5.31
N LEU A 145 1.31 -22.53 5.15
CA LEU A 145 2.68 -22.02 5.12
C LEU A 145 3.03 -21.33 6.43
N SER A 146 4.26 -21.46 6.87
CA SER A 146 4.79 -20.70 8.00
C SER A 146 4.79 -19.18 7.71
N VAL A 147 5.00 -18.38 8.74
CA VAL A 147 5.20 -16.93 8.59
C VAL A 147 6.36 -16.64 7.64
N ALA A 148 7.50 -17.33 7.82
CA ALA A 148 8.66 -17.16 6.94
C ALA A 148 8.35 -17.54 5.49
N ASP A 149 7.61 -18.64 5.28
CA ASP A 149 7.23 -19.07 3.95
C ASP A 149 6.21 -18.14 3.30
N ASN A 150 5.27 -17.63 4.08
CA ASN A 150 4.34 -16.58 3.60
C ASN A 150 5.07 -15.34 3.14
N ILE A 151 6.01 -14.80 3.92
CA ILE A 151 6.79 -13.63 3.56
C ILE A 151 7.68 -13.92 2.36
N GLY A 152 8.39 -15.06 2.37
CA GLY A 152 9.38 -15.42 1.35
C GLY A 152 8.81 -15.96 0.04
N ILE A 153 7.47 -16.10 -0.11
CA ILE A 153 6.89 -16.78 -1.26
C ILE A 153 7.20 -16.08 -2.60
N THR A 154 7.03 -14.75 -2.64
CA THR A 154 7.27 -14.00 -3.89
C THR A 154 8.74 -13.99 -4.30
N PRO A 155 9.73 -13.70 -3.42
CA PRO A 155 11.14 -13.85 -3.74
C PRO A 155 11.52 -15.26 -4.22
N LYS A 156 10.96 -16.30 -3.58
CA LYS A 156 11.17 -17.70 -4.02
C LYS A 156 10.66 -17.92 -5.46
N LEU A 157 9.47 -17.40 -5.78
CA LEU A 157 8.90 -17.48 -7.14
C LEU A 157 9.68 -16.66 -8.18
N LEU A 158 10.45 -15.68 -7.74
CA LEU A 158 11.36 -14.89 -8.57
C LEU A 158 12.74 -15.57 -8.71
N GLY A 159 12.98 -16.72 -8.05
CA GLY A 159 14.23 -17.46 -8.13
C GLY A 159 15.35 -16.92 -7.24
N GLU A 160 15.04 -16.08 -6.25
CA GLU A 160 16.07 -15.58 -5.32
C GLU A 160 16.69 -16.73 -4.52
N PRO A 161 18.02 -16.68 -4.25
CA PRO A 161 18.72 -17.69 -3.45
C PRO A 161 18.11 -17.83 -2.05
N ALA A 162 18.03 -19.06 -1.52
CA ALA A 162 17.41 -19.34 -0.22
C ALA A 162 18.00 -18.52 0.93
N ALA A 163 19.30 -18.27 0.93
CA ALA A 163 19.96 -17.43 1.94
C ALA A 163 19.53 -15.96 1.87
N ALA A 164 19.36 -15.40 0.68
CA ALA A 164 18.85 -14.04 0.47
C ALA A 164 17.41 -13.91 0.92
N VAL A 165 16.56 -14.90 0.58
CA VAL A 165 15.16 -14.96 1.04
C VAL A 165 15.11 -15.03 2.57
N ALA A 166 15.94 -15.85 3.20
CA ALA A 166 15.97 -15.99 4.66
C ALA A 166 16.35 -14.67 5.34
N GLY A 167 17.40 -14.00 4.87
CA GLY A 167 17.80 -12.68 5.40
C GLY A 167 16.72 -11.62 5.22
N ARG A 168 16.05 -11.61 4.04
CA ARG A 168 14.95 -10.68 3.77
C ARG A 168 13.73 -10.92 4.67
N VAL A 169 13.41 -12.17 4.98
CA VAL A 169 12.34 -12.52 5.93
C VAL A 169 12.65 -11.94 7.31
N ASP A 170 13.89 -12.12 7.79
CA ASP A 170 14.31 -11.62 9.11
C ASP A 170 14.23 -10.09 9.20
N GLU A 171 14.71 -9.39 8.17
CA GLU A 171 14.61 -7.93 8.05
C GLU A 171 13.15 -7.45 8.09
N LEU A 172 12.27 -8.13 7.38
CA LEU A 172 10.84 -7.75 7.30
C LEU A 172 10.08 -8.08 8.59
N LEU A 173 10.43 -9.16 9.29
CA LEU A 173 9.86 -9.44 10.60
C LEU A 173 10.20 -8.34 11.62
N GLU A 174 11.45 -7.87 11.61
CA GLU A 174 11.85 -6.74 12.45
C GLU A 174 11.08 -5.46 12.08
N LEU A 175 10.95 -5.16 10.78
CA LEU A 175 10.22 -4.00 10.30
C LEU A 175 8.77 -3.96 10.80
N VAL A 176 8.08 -5.11 10.78
CA VAL A 176 6.68 -5.20 11.21
C VAL A 176 6.56 -5.53 12.71
N GLN A 177 7.63 -5.37 13.48
CA GLN A 177 7.66 -5.55 14.93
C GLN A 177 7.18 -6.94 15.39
N LEU A 178 7.58 -7.98 14.67
CA LEU A 178 7.38 -9.36 15.03
C LEU A 178 8.73 -10.00 15.39
N ASP A 179 8.84 -10.50 16.62
CA ASP A 179 10.05 -11.20 17.05
C ASP A 179 10.26 -12.47 16.23
N ARG A 180 11.39 -12.52 15.54
CA ARG A 180 11.71 -13.62 14.62
C ARG A 180 11.83 -14.97 15.29
N ALA A 181 12.35 -15.01 16.56
CA ALA A 181 12.56 -16.27 17.25
C ALA A 181 11.24 -16.97 17.59
N SER A 182 10.22 -16.19 17.90
CA SER A 182 8.92 -16.71 18.31
C SER A 182 7.87 -16.76 17.18
N HIS A 183 8.05 -16.02 16.06
CA HIS A 183 7.01 -15.93 15.01
C HIS A 183 7.37 -16.62 13.71
N ARG A 184 8.67 -16.73 13.37
CA ARG A 184 9.16 -17.16 12.06
C ARG A 184 8.51 -18.46 11.56
N ASP A 185 8.40 -19.45 12.44
CA ASP A 185 7.95 -20.81 12.10
C ASP A 185 6.48 -21.07 12.45
N ARG A 186 5.76 -20.07 13.00
CA ARG A 186 4.33 -20.21 13.29
C ARG A 186 3.49 -20.30 12.02
N LEU A 187 2.38 -21.01 12.12
CA LEU A 187 1.33 -21.00 11.12
C LEU A 187 0.37 -19.83 11.36
N PRO A 188 -0.33 -19.32 10.32
CA PRO A 188 -1.27 -18.22 10.44
C PRO A 188 -2.38 -18.41 11.49
N GLU A 189 -2.79 -19.65 11.75
CA GLU A 189 -3.81 -19.97 12.77
C GLU A 189 -3.35 -19.66 14.20
N ALA A 190 -2.02 -19.72 14.45
CA ALA A 190 -1.42 -19.41 15.75
C ALA A 190 -1.15 -17.91 15.94
N LEU A 191 -1.56 -17.07 15.00
CA LEU A 191 -1.38 -15.62 15.03
C LEU A 191 -2.69 -14.90 15.39
N SER A 192 -2.58 -13.78 16.13
CA SER A 192 -3.68 -12.81 16.26
C SER A 192 -4.05 -12.18 14.91
N GLY A 193 -5.21 -11.53 14.84
CA GLY A 193 -5.63 -10.79 13.64
C GLY A 193 -4.61 -9.72 13.22
N GLY A 194 -4.08 -8.98 14.19
CA GLY A 194 -3.06 -7.96 13.96
C GLY A 194 -1.72 -8.52 13.51
N GLU A 195 -1.25 -9.65 14.09
CA GLU A 195 -0.03 -10.32 13.65
C GLU A 195 -0.17 -10.82 12.21
N ARG A 196 -1.32 -11.41 11.84
CA ARG A 196 -1.59 -11.81 10.45
C ARG A 196 -1.50 -10.64 9.49
N GLN A 197 -2.04 -9.48 9.87
CA GLN A 197 -2.01 -8.27 9.05
C GLN A 197 -0.56 -7.78 8.85
N ARG A 198 0.24 -7.74 9.92
CA ARG A 198 1.67 -7.38 9.87
C ARG A 198 2.47 -8.31 8.96
N VAL A 199 2.23 -9.62 9.03
CA VAL A 199 2.84 -10.59 8.10
C VAL A 199 2.40 -10.32 6.66
N GLY A 200 1.14 -9.93 6.43
CA GLY A 200 0.63 -9.53 5.11
C GLY A 200 1.37 -8.32 4.53
N VAL A 201 1.66 -7.30 5.36
CA VAL A 201 2.48 -6.15 4.98
C VAL A 201 3.92 -6.57 4.64
N ALA A 202 4.54 -7.39 5.50
CA ALA A 202 5.89 -7.91 5.27
C ALA A 202 5.97 -8.69 3.94
N ARG A 203 5.00 -9.56 3.66
CA ARG A 203 4.94 -10.32 2.40
C ARG A 203 4.84 -9.40 1.18
N ALA A 204 4.02 -8.34 1.25
CA ALA A 204 3.86 -7.40 0.15
C ALA A 204 5.17 -6.67 -0.20
N LEU A 205 6.04 -6.45 0.79
CA LEU A 205 7.33 -5.78 0.65
C LEU A 205 8.48 -6.73 0.28
N ALA A 206 8.25 -8.05 0.33
CA ALA A 206 9.34 -9.04 0.25
C ALA A 206 10.09 -9.00 -1.10
N ALA A 207 9.36 -8.84 -2.20
CA ALA A 207 9.92 -8.78 -3.55
C ALA A 207 10.47 -7.38 -3.94
N ARG A 208 10.65 -6.49 -2.97
CA ARG A 208 11.15 -5.12 -3.21
C ARG A 208 10.35 -4.35 -4.28
N PRO A 209 9.01 -4.30 -4.20
CA PRO A 209 8.20 -3.63 -5.20
C PRO A 209 8.44 -2.11 -5.17
N ARG A 210 8.25 -1.45 -6.32
CA ARG A 210 8.19 0.02 -6.39
C ARG A 210 6.80 0.56 -6.08
N ILE A 211 5.77 -0.25 -6.30
CA ILE A 211 4.36 0.08 -6.08
C ILE A 211 3.78 -0.88 -5.06
N VAL A 212 3.09 -0.34 -4.06
CA VAL A 212 2.39 -1.11 -3.02
C VAL A 212 0.93 -0.70 -3.00
N LEU A 213 0.05 -1.68 -3.16
CA LEU A 213 -1.41 -1.54 -3.07
C LEU A 213 -1.88 -2.14 -1.75
N MET A 214 -2.65 -1.39 -0.96
CA MET A 214 -3.10 -1.80 0.37
C MET A 214 -4.61 -1.67 0.51
N ASP A 215 -5.27 -2.77 0.84
CA ASP A 215 -6.71 -2.82 1.10
C ASP A 215 -6.93 -2.90 2.62
N GLU A 216 -7.22 -1.76 3.26
CA GLU A 216 -7.43 -1.59 4.71
C GLU A 216 -6.31 -2.23 5.57
N PRO A 217 -5.04 -1.85 5.36
CA PRO A 217 -3.87 -2.57 5.91
C PRO A 217 -3.79 -2.55 7.44
N PHE A 218 -4.44 -1.59 8.10
CA PHE A 218 -4.33 -1.39 9.55
C PHE A 218 -5.65 -1.63 10.29
N GLY A 219 -6.72 -2.00 9.60
CA GLY A 219 -8.06 -2.12 10.17
C GLY A 219 -8.21 -3.16 11.28
N ALA A 220 -7.38 -4.20 11.30
CA ALA A 220 -7.42 -5.27 12.31
C ALA A 220 -6.46 -5.04 13.50
N LEU A 221 -5.75 -3.89 13.53
CA LEU A 221 -4.78 -3.57 14.57
C LEU A 221 -5.43 -2.82 15.75
N ASP A 222 -4.91 -3.03 16.95
CA ASP A 222 -5.18 -2.15 18.07
C ASP A 222 -4.61 -0.73 17.82
N PRO A 223 -5.13 0.32 18.48
CA PRO A 223 -4.74 1.70 18.18
C PRO A 223 -3.24 1.98 18.30
N LEU A 224 -2.56 1.46 19.33
CA LEU A 224 -1.14 1.72 19.55
C LEU A 224 -0.28 1.06 18.48
N THR A 225 -0.58 -0.19 18.16
CA THR A 225 0.12 -0.93 17.09
C THR A 225 -0.15 -0.31 15.72
N ARG A 226 -1.37 0.18 15.48
CA ARG A 226 -1.76 0.86 14.24
C ARG A 226 -0.93 2.11 14.00
N ASP A 227 -0.85 3.00 15.00
CA ASP A 227 -0.10 4.24 14.90
C ASP A 227 1.40 3.95 14.67
N ALA A 228 2.00 3.06 15.48
CA ALA A 228 3.40 2.73 15.35
C ALA A 228 3.74 2.11 13.97
N LEU A 229 2.93 1.14 13.49
CA LEU A 229 3.17 0.50 12.19
C LEU A 229 2.90 1.47 11.03
N GLY A 230 1.93 2.38 11.17
CA GLY A 230 1.66 3.43 10.21
C GLY A 230 2.85 4.36 10.04
N ASP A 231 3.42 4.84 11.13
CA ASP A 231 4.61 5.70 11.15
C ASP A 231 5.84 5.00 10.57
N ASP A 232 6.09 3.74 10.99
CA ASP A 232 7.19 2.93 10.47
C ASP A 232 7.06 2.70 8.96
N TYR A 233 5.84 2.38 8.50
CA TYR A 233 5.58 2.23 7.07
C TYR A 233 5.77 3.55 6.31
N ARG A 234 5.31 4.68 6.87
CA ARG A 234 5.48 6.00 6.24
C ARG A 234 6.96 6.39 6.14
N ALA A 235 7.76 6.09 7.17
CA ALA A 235 9.20 6.31 7.14
C ALA A 235 9.88 5.44 6.07
N LEU A 236 9.49 4.17 5.97
CA LEU A 236 9.98 3.25 4.94
C LEU A 236 9.59 3.70 3.53
N HIS A 237 8.33 4.09 3.33
CA HIS A 237 7.82 4.61 2.06
C HIS A 237 8.70 5.76 1.54
N ARG A 238 8.97 6.76 2.41
CA ARG A 238 9.84 7.90 2.08
C ARG A 238 11.27 7.48 1.77
N LYS A 239 11.83 6.60 2.60
CA LYS A 239 13.21 6.12 2.46
C LYS A 239 13.44 5.36 1.17
N LEU A 240 12.49 4.53 0.76
CA LEU A 240 12.60 3.69 -0.43
C LEU A 240 12.00 4.34 -1.69
N GLY A 241 11.38 5.51 -1.58
CA GLY A 241 10.68 6.16 -2.68
C GLY A 241 9.55 5.31 -3.26
N LEU A 242 8.84 4.58 -2.39
CA LEU A 242 7.73 3.72 -2.81
C LEU A 242 6.58 4.57 -3.34
N THR A 243 5.83 4.03 -4.29
CA THR A 243 4.48 4.53 -4.61
C THR A 243 3.48 3.69 -3.85
N THR A 244 2.63 4.31 -3.04
CA THR A 244 1.65 3.58 -2.23
C THR A 244 0.23 4.03 -2.54
N VAL A 245 -0.66 3.07 -2.77
CA VAL A 245 -2.11 3.31 -2.83
C VAL A 245 -2.76 2.55 -1.69
N MET A 246 -3.30 3.25 -0.73
CA MET A 246 -3.94 2.68 0.45
C MET A 246 -5.44 2.95 0.43
N ILE A 247 -6.23 1.93 0.59
CA ILE A 247 -7.65 2.07 0.91
C ILE A 247 -7.80 2.08 2.41
N THR A 248 -8.54 3.05 2.91
CA THR A 248 -8.99 3.08 4.30
C THR A 248 -10.38 3.70 4.41
N HIS A 249 -11.10 3.36 5.47
CA HIS A 249 -12.32 4.04 5.89
C HIS A 249 -12.04 5.05 7.02
N ASP A 250 -10.81 5.08 7.53
CA ASP A 250 -10.37 6.00 8.59
C ASP A 250 -9.71 7.23 7.97
N MET A 251 -10.39 8.39 8.13
CA MET A 251 -9.88 9.67 7.62
C MET A 251 -8.63 10.13 8.38
N THR A 252 -8.46 9.71 9.64
CA THR A 252 -7.27 10.04 10.43
C THR A 252 -6.03 9.37 9.83
N GLU A 253 -6.13 8.07 9.50
CA GLU A 253 -5.06 7.36 8.78
C GLU A 253 -4.70 8.06 7.46
N ALA A 254 -5.73 8.42 6.67
CA ALA A 254 -5.52 9.08 5.39
C ALA A 254 -4.79 10.43 5.54
N ILE A 255 -5.17 11.24 6.53
CA ILE A 255 -4.55 12.55 6.79
C ILE A 255 -3.12 12.43 7.30
N LEU A 256 -2.84 11.45 8.17
CA LEU A 256 -1.53 11.28 8.79
C LEU A 256 -0.51 10.63 7.84
N LEU A 257 -0.95 9.69 7.00
CA LEU A 257 -0.05 8.87 6.22
C LEU A 257 0.10 9.31 4.75
N ALA A 258 -0.95 9.83 4.13
CA ALA A 258 -0.95 10.10 2.69
C ALA A 258 -0.47 11.51 2.34
N ASP A 259 0.15 11.63 1.17
CA ASP A 259 0.47 12.94 0.55
C ASP A 259 -0.78 13.54 -0.08
N ARG A 260 -1.64 12.68 -0.66
CA ARG A 260 -2.89 13.06 -1.31
C ARG A 260 -4.00 12.06 -0.98
N ILE A 261 -5.21 12.58 -0.86
CA ILE A 261 -6.41 11.82 -0.55
C ILE A 261 -7.37 11.89 -1.75
N ALA A 262 -7.89 10.75 -2.16
CA ALA A 262 -8.91 10.61 -3.19
C ALA A 262 -10.21 10.14 -2.51
N VAL A 263 -11.28 10.92 -2.63
CA VAL A 263 -12.58 10.64 -1.99
C VAL A 263 -13.53 9.99 -2.98
N MET A 264 -14.00 8.78 -2.68
CA MET A 264 -14.93 8.02 -3.52
C MET A 264 -16.30 7.87 -2.87
N ARG A 265 -17.35 8.00 -3.70
CA ARG A 265 -18.74 7.73 -3.30
C ARG A 265 -19.52 7.18 -4.49
N GLY A 266 -20.26 6.07 -4.30
CA GLY A 266 -21.13 5.49 -5.35
C GLY A 266 -20.40 5.15 -6.65
N GLY A 267 -19.18 4.62 -6.57
CA GLY A 267 -18.36 4.27 -7.72
C GLY A 267 -17.62 5.44 -8.37
N ARG A 268 -17.82 6.67 -7.94
CA ARG A 268 -17.24 7.88 -8.54
C ARG A 268 -16.18 8.52 -7.65
N LEU A 269 -15.20 9.15 -8.27
CA LEU A 269 -14.25 10.04 -7.61
C LEU A 269 -14.92 11.42 -7.46
N LEU A 270 -15.13 11.88 -6.23
CA LEU A 270 -15.75 13.17 -5.93
C LEU A 270 -14.71 14.29 -5.87
N ALA A 271 -13.59 14.05 -5.21
CA ALA A 271 -12.51 15.00 -5.03
C ALA A 271 -11.19 14.29 -4.80
N GLN A 272 -10.08 14.96 -5.11
CA GLN A 272 -8.73 14.53 -4.80
C GLN A 272 -7.86 15.74 -4.51
N GLY A 273 -6.93 15.59 -3.59
CA GLY A 273 -6.01 16.67 -3.18
C GLY A 273 -5.34 16.37 -1.85
N THR A 274 -4.49 17.26 -1.39
CA THR A 274 -3.98 17.25 -0.01
C THR A 274 -5.13 17.46 0.98
N ALA A 275 -4.95 17.09 2.24
CA ALA A 275 -5.96 17.35 3.28
C ALA A 275 -6.32 18.86 3.38
N ALA A 276 -5.35 19.75 3.14
CA ALA A 276 -5.55 21.19 3.12
C ALA A 276 -6.45 21.64 1.96
N GLU A 277 -6.18 21.16 0.73
CA GLU A 277 -7.00 21.47 -0.45
C GLU A 277 -8.43 20.95 -0.30
N LEU A 278 -8.60 19.71 0.16
CA LEU A 278 -9.91 19.11 0.39
C LEU A 278 -10.72 19.82 1.48
N SER A 279 -10.06 20.50 2.44
CA SER A 279 -10.74 21.30 3.46
C SER A 279 -11.50 22.50 2.88
N SER A 280 -11.20 22.89 1.64
CA SER A 280 -11.87 23.94 0.89
C SER A 280 -12.83 23.39 -0.19
N SER A 281 -13.14 22.09 -0.16
CA SER A 281 -14.06 21.46 -1.10
C SER A 281 -15.46 22.07 -1.01
N SER A 282 -16.14 22.14 -2.15
CA SER A 282 -17.57 22.52 -2.22
C SER A 282 -18.52 21.33 -1.97
N ASP A 283 -18.00 20.11 -1.89
CA ASP A 283 -18.79 18.90 -1.67
C ASP A 283 -18.97 18.64 -0.17
N ASP A 284 -20.22 18.64 0.30
CA ASP A 284 -20.56 18.46 1.72
C ASP A 284 -20.08 17.12 2.29
N TYR A 285 -20.12 16.05 1.49
CA TYR A 285 -19.65 14.73 1.94
C TYR A 285 -18.14 14.71 2.18
N VAL A 286 -17.37 15.37 1.31
CA VAL A 286 -15.92 15.52 1.47
C VAL A 286 -15.60 16.31 2.74
N LEU A 287 -16.30 17.43 2.96
CA LEU A 287 -16.14 18.25 4.17
C LEU A 287 -16.54 17.50 5.44
N GLU A 288 -17.62 16.70 5.40
CA GLU A 288 -18.07 15.92 6.54
C GLU A 288 -17.04 14.86 6.94
N LEU A 289 -16.47 14.15 5.95
CA LEU A 289 -15.40 13.17 6.20
C LEU A 289 -14.19 13.81 6.89
N LEU A 290 -13.74 14.98 6.42
CA LEU A 290 -12.59 15.69 6.99
C LEU A 290 -12.87 16.27 8.39
N ARG A 291 -14.10 16.66 8.67
CA ARG A 291 -14.49 17.19 9.99
C ARG A 291 -14.65 16.11 11.05
N THR A 292 -14.89 14.87 10.65
CA THR A 292 -15.15 13.76 11.59
C THR A 292 -14.03 13.55 12.60
N PRO A 293 -12.73 13.47 12.25
CA PRO A 293 -11.65 13.34 13.22
C PRO A 293 -11.60 14.52 14.21
N ARG A 294 -11.75 15.74 13.72
CA ARG A 294 -11.74 16.95 14.57
C ARG A 294 -12.86 16.92 15.60
N ARG A 295 -14.09 16.61 15.18
CA ARG A 295 -15.24 16.46 16.10
C ARG A 295 -15.02 15.37 17.15
N GLN A 296 -14.35 14.27 16.77
CA GLN A 296 -14.00 13.21 17.71
C GLN A 296 -13.03 13.72 18.79
N VAL A 297 -11.97 14.42 18.37
CA VAL A 297 -11.00 15.03 19.30
C VAL A 297 -11.66 16.05 20.22
N GLU A 298 -12.51 16.94 19.71
CA GLU A 298 -13.24 17.93 20.51
C GLU A 298 -14.13 17.24 21.56
N ARG A 299 -14.83 16.18 21.19
CA ARG A 299 -15.66 15.40 22.12
C ARG A 299 -14.81 14.67 23.17
N LEU A 300 -13.67 14.10 22.79
CA LEU A 300 -12.74 13.47 23.73
C LEU A 300 -12.19 14.48 24.73
N ASN A 301 -11.77 15.67 24.29
CA ASN A 301 -11.27 16.73 25.15
C ASN A 301 -12.35 17.24 26.13
N ALA A 302 -13.62 17.26 25.72
CA ALA A 302 -14.73 17.61 26.60
C ALA A 302 -15.01 16.53 27.67
N LEU A 303 -14.78 15.25 27.35
CA LEU A 303 -15.02 14.13 28.25
C LEU A 303 -13.82 13.78 29.15
N LEU A 304 -12.61 14.00 28.64
CA LEU A 304 -11.34 13.73 29.30
C LEU A 304 -10.54 15.05 29.40
N PRO A 305 -10.95 15.99 30.26
CA PRO A 305 -10.19 17.22 30.43
C PRO A 305 -8.77 16.84 30.88
N MET A 306 -7.77 17.19 30.06
CA MET A 306 -6.36 17.01 30.40
C MET A 306 -6.14 17.73 31.72
N GLY A 307 -5.92 16.98 32.82
CA GLY A 307 -5.60 17.54 34.09
C GLY A 307 -4.41 18.49 33.90
N GLY A 308 -4.65 19.78 34.23
CA GLY A 308 -3.60 20.77 34.13
C GLY A 308 -2.38 20.27 34.88
N ALA A 309 -1.23 20.29 34.22
CA ALA A 309 0.05 20.13 34.87
C ALA A 309 0.15 21.22 35.94
N ALA A 310 0.05 20.81 37.21
CA ALA A 310 0.33 21.65 38.34
C ALA A 310 1.85 21.82 38.52
#